data_128ecbe59f667d99c0ef60b8fbd11510
#
_entry.id   128ecbe59f667d99c0ef60b8fbd11510
#
_cell.length_a   1.000
_cell.length_b   1.000
_cell.length_c   1.000
_cell.angle_alpha   90.00
_cell.angle_beta   90.00
_cell.angle_gamma   90.00
#
_symmetry.space_group_name_H-M   'P 1'
#
loop_
_entity.id
_entity.type
_entity.pdbx_description
1 polymer ?
#
loop_
_entity_poly.entity_id
_entity_poly.type
_entity_poly.pdbx_seq_one_letter_code
_entity_poly.pdbx_strand_id
1 'polypeptide(L)'
;MVAADGTFIEAPSSTKNKAHARDPEMASGKKANTWHFGMKEHIAACSESGIIYGTVAAPANEHDITHLGDLLKGLEKKVFLDSGYIGCHKRAEIQAISFKDVSWYIAARPSAWKKELSISENFGGELGQALVECVNVKRQLEHAKASVRCSIEWCFLWLKRIYGYAKVRYRGLAKNHSRALTLFALYNCNRLRKWCAPPRLPC
;
A
#
# COMPACT_ATOMS: atom_id res chain seq x y z
N MET A 1 3.10 6.62 -12.97
CA MET A 1 3.13 5.35 -12.23
C MET A 1 2.45 5.55 -10.88
N VAL A 2 1.75 4.53 -10.38
CA VAL A 2 0.98 4.60 -9.13
C VAL A 2 1.33 3.42 -8.23
N ALA A 3 1.42 3.67 -6.93
CA ALA A 3 1.45 2.64 -5.90
C ALA A 3 0.21 2.78 -5.01
N ALA A 4 -0.37 1.65 -4.57
CA ALA A 4 -1.48 1.63 -3.62
C ALA A 4 -1.20 0.64 -2.50
N ASP A 5 -1.58 1.00 -1.28
CA ASP A 5 -1.41 0.17 -0.08
C ASP A 5 -2.31 0.66 1.06
N GLY A 6 -2.46 -0.16 2.11
CA GLY A 6 -3.23 0.15 3.31
C GLY A 6 -2.37 0.17 4.58
N THR A 7 -2.74 1.01 5.53
CA THR A 7 -2.06 1.07 6.83
C THR A 7 -3.04 1.07 7.99
N PHE A 8 -2.72 0.34 9.06
CA PHE A 8 -3.52 0.32 10.28
C PHE A 8 -3.39 1.64 11.07
N ILE A 9 -4.53 2.17 11.55
CA ILE A 9 -4.62 3.23 12.55
C ILE A 9 -5.32 2.62 13.75
N GLU A 10 -4.61 2.51 14.87
CA GLU A 10 -5.09 1.81 16.05
C GLU A 10 -6.17 2.60 16.78
N ALA A 11 -7.18 1.91 17.29
CA ALA A 11 -8.18 2.46 18.19
C ALA A 11 -7.93 2.02 19.64
N PRO A 12 -8.33 2.83 20.65
CA PRO A 12 -8.21 2.45 22.03
C PRO A 12 -9.10 1.24 22.35
N SER A 13 -8.59 0.36 23.22
CA SER A 13 -9.39 -0.74 23.77
C SER A 13 -10.53 -0.20 24.69
N SER A 14 -11.54 -1.04 24.95
CA SER A 14 -12.66 -0.70 25.83
C SER A 14 -12.23 -0.22 27.23
N THR A 15 -11.13 -0.74 27.76
CA THR A 15 -10.60 -0.37 29.08
C THR A 15 -9.97 1.03 29.14
N LYS A 16 -9.64 1.62 27.98
CA LYS A 16 -8.93 2.92 27.91
C LYS A 16 -9.79 4.08 27.44
N ASN A 17 -11.10 3.92 27.38
CA ASN A 17 -12.01 5.01 27.03
C ASN A 17 -13.12 5.18 28.08
N LYS A 18 -13.64 6.41 28.20
CA LYS A 18 -14.66 6.76 29.22
C LYS A 18 -15.96 5.95 29.08
N ALA A 19 -16.30 5.51 27.87
CA ALA A 19 -17.52 4.77 27.61
C ALA A 19 -17.38 3.27 27.89
N HIS A 20 -16.18 2.78 28.24
CA HIS A 20 -15.87 1.36 28.44
C HIS A 20 -16.38 0.45 27.28
N ALA A 21 -16.56 1.01 26.10
CA ALA A 21 -17.07 0.32 24.91
C ALA A 21 -16.14 0.55 23.71
N ARG A 22 -15.97 -0.47 22.88
CA ARG A 22 -15.25 -0.35 21.61
C ARG A 22 -16.09 0.46 20.62
N ASP A 23 -15.40 1.12 19.70
CA ASP A 23 -16.06 1.80 18.58
C ASP A 23 -16.68 0.75 17.63
N PRO A 24 -18.00 0.80 17.38
CA PRO A 24 -18.67 -0.21 16.55
C PRO A 24 -18.30 -0.14 15.06
N GLU A 25 -17.80 1.01 14.58
CA GLU A 25 -17.35 1.17 13.20
C GLU A 25 -15.91 0.67 12.98
N MET A 26 -15.24 0.20 14.04
CA MET A 26 -13.89 -0.32 13.99
C MET A 26 -13.86 -1.82 14.25
N ALA A 27 -12.85 -2.50 13.71
CA ALA A 27 -12.72 -3.94 13.80
C ALA A 27 -11.30 -4.38 14.16
N SER A 28 -11.17 -5.67 14.48
CA SER A 28 -9.86 -6.29 14.68
C SER A 28 -9.35 -6.89 13.38
N GLY A 29 -8.16 -6.49 12.97
CA GLY A 29 -7.44 -7.06 11.83
C GLY A 29 -6.11 -7.66 12.26
N LYS A 30 -5.64 -8.68 11.56
CA LYS A 30 -4.36 -9.34 11.83
C LYS A 30 -3.30 -8.88 10.83
N LYS A 31 -2.13 -8.46 11.32
CA LYS A 31 -0.96 -8.20 10.49
C LYS A 31 0.19 -9.08 10.99
N ALA A 32 0.65 -10.00 10.13
CA ALA A 32 1.54 -11.08 10.55
C ALA A 32 0.95 -11.85 11.76
N ASN A 33 1.63 -11.86 12.90
CA ASN A 33 1.14 -12.54 14.12
C ASN A 33 0.52 -11.60 15.16
N THR A 34 0.35 -10.31 14.83
CA THR A 34 -0.18 -9.31 15.77
C THR A 34 -1.60 -8.89 15.39
N TRP A 35 -2.48 -8.85 16.39
CA TRP A 35 -3.83 -8.31 16.25
C TRP A 35 -3.84 -6.81 16.51
N HIS A 36 -4.48 -6.07 15.63
CA HIS A 36 -4.71 -4.64 15.74
C HIS A 36 -6.21 -4.37 15.74
N PHE A 37 -6.69 -3.58 16.70
CA PHE A 37 -8.07 -3.07 16.71
C PHE A 37 -8.08 -1.63 16.24
N GLY A 38 -8.92 -1.30 15.26
CA GLY A 38 -9.01 0.04 14.71
C GLY A 38 -9.55 0.07 13.29
N MET A 39 -8.98 0.94 12.50
CA MET A 39 -9.30 1.15 11.10
C MET A 39 -8.06 1.01 10.21
N LYS A 40 -8.27 0.91 8.91
CA LYS A 40 -7.23 1.06 7.90
C LYS A 40 -7.47 2.32 7.08
N GLU A 41 -6.40 3.00 6.76
CA GLU A 41 -6.37 4.01 5.71
C GLU A 41 -5.67 3.42 4.49
N HIS A 42 -6.41 3.34 3.40
CA HIS A 42 -5.90 2.94 2.09
C HIS A 42 -5.60 4.18 1.28
N ILE A 43 -4.47 4.20 0.60
CA ILE A 43 -4.08 5.32 -0.24
C ILE A 43 -3.57 4.85 -1.60
N ALA A 44 -3.78 5.68 -2.61
CA ALA A 44 -3.10 5.60 -3.90
C ALA A 44 -2.26 6.87 -4.10
N ALA A 45 -1.00 6.69 -4.44
CA ALA A 45 -0.07 7.79 -4.63
C ALA A 45 0.73 7.63 -5.93
N CYS A 46 1.06 8.73 -6.56
CA CYS A 46 2.00 8.76 -7.67
C CYS A 46 3.39 8.38 -7.15
N SER A 47 3.98 7.31 -7.68
CA SER A 47 5.28 6.81 -7.22
C SER A 47 6.45 7.75 -7.53
N GLU A 48 6.30 8.64 -8.50
CA GLU A 48 7.34 9.62 -8.89
C GLU A 48 7.29 10.86 -8.01
N SER A 49 6.12 11.51 -7.92
CA SER A 49 5.94 12.72 -7.11
C SER A 49 5.70 12.44 -5.63
N GLY A 50 5.20 11.26 -5.29
CA GLY A 50 4.71 10.93 -3.96
C GLY A 50 3.37 11.59 -3.62
N ILE A 51 2.68 12.23 -4.56
CA ILE A 51 1.40 12.89 -4.35
C ILE A 51 0.30 11.84 -4.16
N ILE A 52 -0.41 11.94 -3.06
CA ILE A 52 -1.58 11.09 -2.74
C ILE A 52 -2.79 11.70 -3.45
N TYR A 53 -3.53 10.88 -4.21
CA TYR A 53 -4.73 11.33 -4.94
C TYR A 53 -5.97 10.47 -4.68
N GLY A 54 -5.80 9.28 -4.13
CA GLY A 54 -6.90 8.39 -3.71
C GLY A 54 -6.74 8.01 -2.25
N THR A 55 -7.84 8.05 -1.49
CA THR A 55 -7.86 7.65 -0.07
C THR A 55 -9.19 7.02 0.28
N VAL A 56 -9.17 5.95 1.06
CA VAL A 56 -10.35 5.26 1.58
C VAL A 56 -10.09 4.79 3.00
N ALA A 57 -11.03 5.03 3.90
CA ALA A 57 -11.01 4.48 5.25
C ALA A 57 -11.95 3.27 5.35
N ALA A 58 -11.49 2.22 6.02
CA ALA A 58 -12.25 1.01 6.23
C ALA A 58 -11.99 0.41 7.62
N PRO A 59 -12.89 -0.44 8.16
CA PRO A 59 -12.61 -1.23 9.35
C PRO A 59 -11.38 -2.11 9.15
N ALA A 60 -10.61 -2.36 10.23
CA ALA A 60 -9.33 -3.06 10.14
C ALA A 60 -9.40 -4.52 9.64
N ASN A 61 -10.57 -5.16 9.67
CA ASN A 61 -10.78 -6.53 9.20
C ASN A 61 -11.01 -6.63 7.69
N GLU A 62 -11.26 -5.53 7.00
CA GLU A 62 -11.48 -5.56 5.56
C GLU A 62 -10.17 -5.77 4.80
N HIS A 63 -10.24 -6.51 3.69
CA HIS A 63 -9.07 -6.78 2.86
C HIS A 63 -8.74 -5.59 1.96
N ASP A 64 -7.46 -5.26 1.85
CA ASP A 64 -6.96 -4.11 1.09
C ASP A 64 -7.40 -4.14 -0.39
N ILE A 65 -7.50 -5.33 -0.98
CA ILE A 65 -7.93 -5.54 -2.37
C ILE A 65 -9.37 -5.04 -2.64
N THR A 66 -10.24 -5.03 -1.62
CA THR A 66 -11.64 -4.62 -1.75
C THR A 66 -11.78 -3.13 -2.09
N HIS A 67 -10.88 -2.32 -1.57
CA HIS A 67 -10.92 -0.87 -1.72
C HIS A 67 -10.10 -0.34 -2.90
N LEU A 68 -9.44 -1.24 -3.65
CA LEU A 68 -8.59 -0.82 -4.76
C LEU A 68 -9.38 -0.08 -5.85
N GLY A 69 -10.61 -0.51 -6.12
CA GLY A 69 -11.49 0.14 -7.11
C GLY A 69 -11.80 1.59 -6.76
N ASP A 70 -12.02 1.87 -5.47
CA ASP A 70 -12.31 3.23 -4.99
C ASP A 70 -11.08 4.16 -5.01
N LEU A 71 -9.89 3.57 -4.92
CA LEU A 71 -8.62 4.30 -4.93
C LEU A 71 -8.20 4.74 -6.34
N LEU A 72 -8.46 3.90 -7.35
CA LEU A 72 -8.02 4.13 -8.72
C LEU A 72 -9.04 4.98 -9.48
N LYS A 73 -8.56 5.75 -10.45
CA LYS A 73 -9.39 6.69 -11.25
C LYS A 73 -9.53 6.27 -12.71
N GLY A 74 -8.93 5.13 -13.12
CA GLY A 74 -8.97 4.65 -14.51
C GLY A 74 -8.01 5.35 -15.47
N LEU A 75 -7.14 6.23 -14.96
CA LEU A 75 -6.15 6.97 -15.75
C LEU A 75 -4.74 6.40 -15.59
N GLU A 76 -4.58 5.41 -14.72
CA GLU A 76 -3.30 4.82 -14.37
C GLU A 76 -2.79 3.90 -15.48
N LYS A 77 -1.56 4.14 -15.95
CA LYS A 77 -0.89 3.28 -16.94
C LYS A 77 -0.09 2.14 -16.29
N LYS A 78 0.45 2.36 -15.10
CA LYS A 78 1.25 1.36 -14.37
C LYS A 78 0.86 1.41 -12.89
N VAL A 79 0.44 0.27 -12.34
CA VAL A 79 -0.02 0.14 -10.95
C VAL A 79 0.86 -0.89 -10.21
N PHE A 80 1.48 -0.47 -9.11
CA PHE A 80 2.38 -1.26 -8.28
C PHE A 80 1.68 -1.61 -6.97
N LEU A 81 1.56 -2.91 -6.68
CA LEU A 81 0.79 -3.43 -5.56
C LEU A 81 1.58 -4.49 -4.79
N ASP A 82 1.21 -4.71 -3.53
CA ASP A 82 1.71 -5.81 -2.72
C ASP A 82 1.08 -7.16 -3.13
N SER A 83 1.65 -8.24 -2.65
CA SER A 83 1.17 -9.61 -2.87
C SER A 83 -0.26 -9.85 -2.35
N GLY A 84 -0.76 -9.03 -1.42
CA GLY A 84 -2.15 -9.05 -0.96
C GLY A 84 -3.17 -8.70 -2.04
N TYR A 85 -2.75 -8.07 -3.12
CA TYR A 85 -3.60 -7.69 -4.25
C TYR A 85 -3.57 -8.67 -5.43
N ILE A 86 -2.97 -9.86 -5.26
CA ILE A 86 -2.95 -10.88 -6.32
C ILE A 86 -4.37 -11.19 -6.79
N GLY A 87 -4.59 -11.09 -8.10
CA GLY A 87 -5.89 -11.33 -8.72
C GLY A 87 -6.82 -10.11 -8.80
N CYS A 88 -6.39 -8.93 -8.34
CA CYS A 88 -7.22 -7.72 -8.38
C CYS A 88 -7.77 -7.39 -9.77
N HIS A 89 -7.00 -7.60 -10.83
CA HIS A 89 -7.38 -7.33 -12.22
C HIS A 89 -8.57 -8.18 -12.72
N LYS A 90 -8.92 -9.26 -12.00
CA LYS A 90 -10.05 -10.14 -12.33
C LYS A 90 -11.35 -9.72 -11.63
N ARG A 91 -11.31 -8.78 -10.70
CA ARG A 91 -12.47 -8.36 -9.94
C ARG A 91 -13.36 -7.44 -10.77
N ALA A 92 -14.68 -7.63 -10.64
CA ALA A 92 -15.66 -6.89 -11.44
C ALA A 92 -15.57 -5.38 -11.24
N GLU A 93 -15.33 -4.92 -10.00
CA GLU A 93 -15.16 -3.51 -9.67
C GLU A 93 -13.95 -2.87 -10.35
N ILE A 94 -12.86 -3.63 -10.53
CA ILE A 94 -11.67 -3.16 -11.25
C ILE A 94 -11.92 -3.18 -12.76
N GLN A 95 -12.60 -4.20 -13.28
CA GLN A 95 -12.94 -4.29 -14.70
C GLN A 95 -13.94 -3.20 -15.14
N ALA A 96 -14.80 -2.75 -14.22
CA ALA A 96 -15.75 -1.67 -14.46
C ALA A 96 -15.08 -0.29 -14.61
N ILE A 97 -13.87 -0.11 -14.05
CA ILE A 97 -13.06 1.09 -14.26
C ILE A 97 -12.45 0.97 -15.67
N SER A 98 -12.72 1.96 -16.52
CA SER A 98 -12.23 1.94 -17.92
C SER A 98 -10.72 2.18 -17.98
N PHE A 99 -9.95 1.15 -17.67
CA PHE A 99 -8.51 1.16 -17.91
C PHE A 99 -8.21 0.86 -19.37
N LYS A 100 -7.54 1.78 -20.05
CA LYS A 100 -6.91 1.52 -21.35
C LYS A 100 -5.44 1.20 -21.08
N ASP A 101 -5.03 -0.01 -21.42
CA ASP A 101 -3.63 -0.47 -21.41
C ASP A 101 -2.90 -0.33 -20.05
N VAL A 102 -3.56 -0.71 -18.94
CA VAL A 102 -2.91 -0.71 -17.64
C VAL A 102 -1.98 -1.92 -17.46
N SER A 103 -0.75 -1.66 -17.02
CA SER A 103 0.20 -2.69 -16.64
C SER A 103 0.18 -2.88 -15.11
N TRP A 104 -0.13 -4.09 -14.66
CA TRP A 104 -0.20 -4.46 -13.25
C TRP A 104 1.13 -5.08 -12.78
N TYR A 105 1.77 -4.44 -11.81
CA TYR A 105 3.01 -4.88 -11.20
C TYR A 105 2.75 -5.32 -9.75
N ILE A 106 2.23 -6.53 -9.58
CA ILE A 106 1.90 -7.10 -8.28
C ILE A 106 3.11 -7.89 -7.77
N ALA A 107 3.49 -7.69 -6.51
CA ALA A 107 4.60 -8.41 -5.89
C ALA A 107 4.28 -9.90 -5.77
N ALA A 108 5.26 -10.76 -6.06
CA ALA A 108 5.13 -12.19 -5.86
C ALA A 108 5.23 -12.55 -4.37
N ARG A 109 4.54 -13.63 -3.97
CA ARG A 109 4.64 -14.13 -2.59
C ARG A 109 6.05 -14.72 -2.34
N PRO A 110 6.66 -14.48 -1.18
CA PRO A 110 8.00 -15.02 -0.87
C PRO A 110 8.11 -16.54 -0.96
N SER A 111 7.01 -17.28 -0.69
CA SER A 111 6.96 -18.72 -0.82
C SER A 111 7.12 -19.23 -2.25
N ALA A 112 6.68 -18.45 -3.25
CA ALA A 112 6.84 -18.82 -4.66
C ALA A 112 8.32 -18.87 -5.07
N TRP A 113 9.12 -17.92 -4.59
CA TRP A 113 10.57 -17.83 -4.87
C TRP A 113 11.35 -19.00 -4.33
N LYS A 114 11.07 -19.38 -3.07
CA LYS A 114 11.74 -20.51 -2.43
C LYS A 114 11.49 -21.81 -3.20
N LYS A 115 10.27 -21.99 -3.71
CA LYS A 115 9.92 -23.16 -4.51
C LYS A 115 10.61 -23.14 -5.87
N GLU A 116 10.61 -22.02 -6.58
CA GLU A 116 11.27 -21.90 -7.89
C GLU A 116 12.79 -22.12 -7.76
N LEU A 117 13.42 -21.55 -6.74
CA LEU A 117 14.86 -21.72 -6.49
C LEU A 117 15.20 -23.18 -6.18
N SER A 118 14.45 -23.85 -5.29
CA SER A 118 14.69 -25.26 -4.97
C SER A 118 14.50 -26.18 -6.18
N ILE A 119 13.59 -25.87 -7.08
CA ILE A 119 13.43 -26.63 -8.32
C ILE A 119 14.65 -26.41 -9.22
N SER A 120 15.12 -25.19 -9.41
CA SER A 120 16.28 -24.88 -10.27
C SER A 120 17.58 -25.54 -9.78
N GLU A 121 17.77 -25.63 -8.46
CA GLU A 121 18.94 -26.25 -7.84
C GLU A 121 18.98 -27.79 -8.02
N ASN A 122 17.82 -28.42 -8.24
CA ASN A 122 17.72 -29.86 -8.48
C ASN A 122 18.10 -30.29 -9.92
N PHE A 123 18.24 -29.33 -10.84
CA PHE A 123 18.68 -29.61 -12.21
C PHE A 123 20.18 -29.36 -12.34
N GLY A 124 20.92 -30.34 -12.82
CA GLY A 124 22.36 -30.23 -13.12
C GLY A 124 22.65 -29.73 -14.54
N GLY A 125 23.93 -29.43 -14.81
CA GLY A 125 24.41 -29.05 -16.14
C GLY A 125 23.96 -27.66 -16.62
N GLU A 126 23.99 -27.46 -17.93
CA GLU A 126 23.65 -26.19 -18.57
C GLU A 126 22.19 -25.76 -18.32
N LEU A 127 21.25 -26.72 -18.29
CA LEU A 127 19.84 -26.46 -18.01
C LEU A 127 19.64 -25.90 -16.60
N GLY A 128 20.33 -26.46 -15.59
CA GLY A 128 20.27 -25.97 -14.20
C GLY A 128 20.80 -24.54 -14.10
N GLN A 129 21.92 -24.25 -14.76
CA GLN A 129 22.48 -22.90 -14.79
C GLN A 129 21.53 -21.89 -15.45
N ALA A 130 20.92 -22.22 -16.57
CA ALA A 130 19.94 -21.36 -17.25
C ALA A 130 18.70 -21.10 -16.38
N LEU A 131 18.21 -22.12 -15.66
CA LEU A 131 17.08 -21.97 -14.73
C LEU A 131 17.43 -21.06 -13.55
N VAL A 132 18.60 -21.19 -12.95
CA VAL A 132 19.08 -20.30 -11.87
C VAL A 132 19.18 -18.86 -12.36
N GLU A 133 19.68 -18.63 -13.58
CA GLU A 133 19.76 -17.30 -14.17
C GLU A 133 18.36 -16.69 -14.38
N CYS A 134 17.39 -17.44 -14.89
CA CYS A 134 16.00 -17.02 -15.01
C CYS A 134 15.40 -16.61 -13.64
N VAL A 135 15.67 -17.38 -12.58
CA VAL A 135 15.21 -17.06 -11.22
C VAL A 135 15.85 -15.76 -10.73
N ASN A 136 17.13 -15.54 -11.00
CA ASN A 136 17.84 -14.33 -10.63
C ASN A 136 17.29 -13.09 -11.35
N VAL A 137 16.98 -13.17 -12.63
CA VAL A 137 16.34 -12.08 -13.39
C VAL A 137 14.96 -11.75 -12.83
N LYS A 138 14.14 -12.77 -12.53
CA LYS A 138 12.86 -12.57 -11.86
C LYS A 138 13.03 -11.87 -10.50
N ARG A 139 14.02 -12.26 -9.71
CA ARG A 139 14.32 -11.65 -8.42
C ARG A 139 14.69 -10.16 -8.55
N GLN A 140 15.49 -9.82 -9.56
CA GLN A 140 15.82 -8.42 -9.85
C GLN A 140 14.56 -7.61 -10.22
N LEU A 141 13.66 -8.19 -11.03
CA LEU A 141 12.38 -7.56 -11.37
C LEU A 141 11.52 -7.31 -10.14
N GLU A 142 11.43 -8.28 -9.21
CA GLU A 142 10.68 -8.09 -7.96
C GLU A 142 11.31 -7.03 -7.07
N HIS A 143 12.62 -6.96 -7.01
CA HIS A 143 13.31 -5.89 -6.29
C HIS A 143 13.00 -4.51 -6.89
N ALA A 144 12.96 -4.41 -8.22
CA ALA A 144 12.56 -3.17 -8.91
C ALA A 144 11.10 -2.78 -8.59
N LYS A 145 10.16 -3.74 -8.61
CA LYS A 145 8.77 -3.49 -8.20
C LYS A 145 8.69 -3.00 -6.75
N ALA A 146 9.41 -3.64 -5.83
CA ALA A 146 9.46 -3.25 -4.43
C ALA A 146 10.01 -1.83 -4.24
N SER A 147 11.05 -1.46 -4.97
CA SER A 147 11.64 -0.12 -4.93
C SER A 147 10.64 0.96 -5.32
N VAL A 148 9.84 0.74 -6.37
CA VAL A 148 8.78 1.69 -6.76
C VAL A 148 7.69 1.76 -5.70
N ARG A 149 7.29 0.62 -5.13
CA ARG A 149 6.25 0.53 -4.10
C ARG A 149 6.68 1.20 -2.78
N CYS A 150 7.96 1.19 -2.44
CA CYS A 150 8.48 1.87 -1.24
C CYS A 150 8.12 3.37 -1.19
N SER A 151 7.79 3.99 -2.34
CA SER A 151 7.33 5.39 -2.36
C SER A 151 6.09 5.62 -1.49
N ILE A 152 5.21 4.63 -1.34
CA ILE A 152 4.00 4.73 -0.53
C ILE A 152 4.29 4.65 0.97
N GLU A 153 5.36 3.96 1.35
CA GLU A 153 5.77 3.85 2.75
C GLU A 153 6.16 5.21 3.34
N TRP A 154 6.69 6.13 2.51
CA TRP A 154 6.95 7.51 2.90
C TRP A 154 5.67 8.26 3.26
N CYS A 155 4.57 8.04 2.53
CA CYS A 155 3.28 8.65 2.84
C CYS A 155 2.81 8.21 4.24
N PHE A 156 2.93 6.92 4.54
CA PHE A 156 2.56 6.38 5.85
C PHE A 156 3.52 6.79 6.98
N LEU A 157 4.81 6.95 6.67
CA LEU A 157 5.78 7.48 7.63
C LEU A 157 5.40 8.90 8.04
N TRP A 158 5.07 9.76 7.09
CA TRP A 158 4.60 11.12 7.38
C TRP A 158 3.34 11.11 8.22
N LEU A 159 2.34 10.32 7.84
CA LEU A 159 1.09 10.20 8.58
C LEU A 159 1.33 9.80 10.04
N LYS A 160 2.11 8.73 10.25
CA LYS A 160 2.27 8.12 11.58
C LYS A 160 3.34 8.78 12.44
N ARG A 161 4.51 9.11 11.85
CA ARG A 161 5.68 9.62 12.59
C ARG A 161 5.70 11.14 12.66
N ILE A 162 5.52 11.81 11.52
CA ILE A 162 5.65 13.27 11.46
C ILE A 162 4.39 13.94 12.01
N TYR A 163 3.21 13.46 11.60
CA TYR A 163 1.93 14.02 12.09
C TYR A 163 1.37 13.31 13.34
N GLY A 164 2.01 12.25 13.80
CA GLY A 164 1.62 11.53 15.01
C GLY A 164 0.26 10.84 14.94
N TYR A 165 -0.22 10.50 13.72
CA TYR A 165 -1.52 9.86 13.51
C TYR A 165 -1.37 8.34 13.36
N ALA A 166 -0.84 7.69 14.39
CA ALA A 166 -0.81 6.23 14.50
C ALA A 166 -2.04 5.66 15.22
N LYS A 167 -2.80 6.53 15.92
CA LYS A 167 -4.01 6.16 16.68
C LYS A 167 -5.14 7.11 16.32
N VAL A 168 -6.36 6.57 16.29
CA VAL A 168 -7.57 7.36 16.07
C VAL A 168 -7.73 8.43 17.15
N ARG A 169 -8.30 9.57 16.77
CA ARG A 169 -8.54 10.71 17.68
C ARG A 169 -10.02 10.91 17.96
N TYR A 170 -10.88 10.38 17.13
CA TYR A 170 -12.33 10.54 17.20
C TYR A 170 -13.02 9.19 17.23
N ARG A 171 -14.30 9.17 17.55
CA ARG A 171 -15.18 8.02 17.41
C ARG A 171 -15.78 8.01 15.99
N GLY A 172 -15.84 6.84 15.37
CA GLY A 172 -16.37 6.62 14.03
C GLY A 172 -15.32 6.78 12.91
N LEU A 173 -15.55 6.10 11.78
CA LEU A 173 -14.66 6.11 10.61
C LEU A 173 -14.61 7.48 9.95
N ALA A 174 -15.77 8.10 9.68
CA ALA A 174 -15.85 9.33 8.90
C ALA A 174 -15.02 10.49 9.48
N LYS A 175 -15.07 10.69 10.81
CA LYS A 175 -14.30 11.76 11.47
C LYS A 175 -12.80 11.50 11.44
N ASN A 176 -12.40 10.24 11.61
CA ASN A 176 -11.01 9.85 11.54
C ASN A 176 -10.47 9.93 10.12
N HIS A 177 -11.27 9.55 9.11
CA HIS A 177 -10.93 9.71 7.71
C HIS A 177 -10.78 11.18 7.32
N SER A 178 -11.69 12.08 7.73
CA SER A 178 -11.57 13.52 7.49
C SER A 178 -10.27 14.08 8.07
N ARG A 179 -9.85 13.60 9.25
CA ARG A 179 -8.54 13.96 9.81
C ARG A 179 -7.39 13.45 8.95
N ALA A 180 -7.43 12.19 8.51
CA ALA A 180 -6.42 11.62 7.63
C ALA A 180 -6.32 12.42 6.32
N LEU A 181 -7.44 12.77 5.70
CA LEU A 181 -7.52 13.62 4.50
C LEU A 181 -6.81 14.97 4.71
N THR A 182 -7.05 15.65 5.84
CA THR A 182 -6.37 16.91 6.16
C THR A 182 -4.86 16.71 6.24
N LEU A 183 -4.40 15.63 6.88
CA LEU A 183 -2.97 15.34 7.01
C LEU A 183 -2.34 14.96 5.66
N PHE A 184 -3.05 14.24 4.81
CA PHE A 184 -2.61 13.93 3.45
C PHE A 184 -2.57 15.18 2.57
N ALA A 185 -3.51 16.11 2.72
CA ALA A 185 -3.46 17.40 2.04
C ALA A 185 -2.22 18.21 2.44
N LEU A 186 -1.91 18.30 3.74
CA LEU A 186 -0.69 18.93 4.24
C LEU A 186 0.59 18.24 3.74
N TYR A 187 0.58 16.91 3.69
CA TYR A 187 1.67 16.15 3.09
C TYR A 187 1.84 16.49 1.61
N ASN A 188 0.76 16.51 0.83
CA ASN A 188 0.79 16.87 -0.58
C ASN A 188 1.32 18.29 -0.80
N CYS A 189 0.91 19.28 -0.01
CA CYS A 189 1.44 20.65 -0.04
C CYS A 189 2.96 20.67 0.19
N ASN A 190 3.45 19.88 1.14
CA ASN A 190 4.89 19.78 1.41
C ASN A 190 5.65 19.12 0.24
N ARG A 191 5.07 18.08 -0.39
CA ARG A 191 5.65 17.44 -1.57
C ARG A 191 5.71 18.40 -2.74
N LEU A 192 4.62 19.11 -3.04
CA LEU A 192 4.56 20.11 -4.12
C LEU A 192 5.58 21.23 -3.92
N ARG A 193 5.73 21.74 -2.70
CA ARG A 193 6.75 22.76 -2.38
C ARG A 193 8.16 22.28 -2.75
N LYS A 194 8.49 21.02 -2.47
CA LYS A 194 9.80 20.45 -2.82
C LYS A 194 9.96 20.26 -4.33
N TRP A 195 8.88 19.95 -5.02
CA TRP A 195 8.88 19.68 -6.46
C TRP A 195 8.98 20.97 -7.28
N CYS A 196 8.34 22.04 -6.79
CA CYS A 196 8.38 23.37 -7.41
C CYS A 196 9.56 24.23 -6.95
N ALA A 197 10.36 23.77 -5.98
CA ALA A 197 11.55 24.51 -5.55
C ALA A 197 12.59 24.53 -6.68
N PRO A 198 13.19 25.68 -6.99
CA PRO A 198 14.30 25.72 -7.95
C PRO A 198 15.43 24.80 -7.49
N PRO A 199 16.18 24.21 -8.43
CA PRO A 199 17.34 23.40 -8.07
C PRO A 199 18.28 24.26 -7.21
N ARG A 200 18.73 23.71 -6.07
CA ARG A 200 19.73 24.38 -5.24
C ARG A 200 20.98 24.52 -6.09
N LEU A 201 21.40 25.76 -6.34
CA LEU A 201 22.69 26.00 -6.95
C LEU A 201 23.76 25.35 -6.06
N PRO A 202 24.69 24.60 -6.62
CA PRO A 202 25.83 24.12 -5.83
C PRO A 202 26.58 25.33 -5.27
N CYS A 203 26.83 25.31 -3.96
CA CYS A 203 27.71 26.27 -3.29
C CYS A 203 29.15 26.02 -3.73
#